data_5b698df3da5e20d4527bd714960867b2
#
_entry.id   5b698df3da5e20d4527bd714960867b2
#
_cell.length_a   1.000
_cell.length_b   1.000
_cell.length_c   1.000
_cell.angle_alpha   90.00
_cell.angle_beta   90.00
_cell.angle_gamma   90.00
#
_symmetry.space_group_name_H-M   'P 1'
#
loop_
_entity.id
_entity.type
_entity.pdbx_description
1 polymer ?
#
loop_
_entity_poly.entity_id
_entity_poly.type
_entity_poly.pdbx_seq_one_letter_code
_entity_poly.pdbx_strand_id
1 'polypeptide(L)'
;LSSSSAASDVYKRQGYIPMGGYAVSEAFLDSFTGDNADGCLYSNGYTWSGSPVACAAALASWDIIENENLLENVLEVGPYFQDQLRTLIDIPLVGNVRGHGLMAAVEMTIEGHNEEDLLAKDYAIGEMVDEHCQQLGLLVRPFINICIISPPLIITKKQIDELVSILRRGLELTLADLQDQGIWKK
;
A
#
# COMPACT_ATOMS: atom_id res chain seq x y z
N LEU A 1 16.84 13.50 6.90
CA LEU A 1 16.02 12.56 7.68
C LEU A 1 14.61 12.52 7.12
N SER A 2 14.34 11.55 6.25
CA SER A 2 12.98 11.30 5.83
C SER A 2 12.28 10.47 6.91
N SER A 3 11.49 11.11 7.78
CA SER A 3 10.63 10.42 8.71
C SER A 3 9.37 9.94 7.99
N SER A 4 9.37 8.72 7.50
CA SER A 4 8.14 8.07 7.05
C SER A 4 7.48 7.36 8.23
N SER A 5 6.73 8.11 9.04
CA SER A 5 6.02 7.54 10.20
C SER A 5 4.86 6.62 9.80
N ALA A 6 4.20 6.88 8.67
CA ALA A 6 3.06 6.08 8.21
C ALA A 6 3.47 4.72 7.63
N ALA A 7 4.57 4.64 6.87
CA ALA A 7 5.05 3.38 6.32
C ALA A 7 5.56 2.42 7.41
N SER A 8 5.99 2.94 8.57
CA SER A 8 6.44 2.10 9.68
C SER A 8 5.30 1.40 10.44
N ASP A 9 4.06 1.85 10.26
CA ASP A 9 2.90 1.33 10.99
C ASP A 9 2.40 0.00 10.42
N VAL A 10 2.40 -0.14 9.11
CA VAL A 10 1.85 -1.33 8.47
C VAL A 10 2.81 -2.52 8.58
N TYR A 11 4.11 -2.31 8.37
CA TYR A 11 5.03 -3.43 8.30
C TYR A 11 5.78 -3.73 9.60
N LYS A 12 5.95 -2.75 10.49
CA LYS A 12 6.60 -3.01 11.80
C LYS A 12 5.70 -3.65 12.84
N ARG A 13 4.38 -3.62 12.67
CA ARG A 13 3.39 -4.06 13.68
C ARG A 13 2.18 -4.76 13.12
N GLN A 14 2.14 -5.00 11.81
CA GLN A 14 1.03 -5.70 11.14
C GLN A 14 -0.36 -5.10 11.48
N GLY A 15 -0.42 -3.81 11.85
CA GLY A 15 -1.65 -3.14 12.23
C GLY A 15 -2.21 -3.46 13.63
N TYR A 16 -1.52 -4.24 14.46
CA TYR A 16 -2.04 -4.63 15.77
C TYR A 16 -2.08 -3.47 16.78
N ILE A 17 -1.02 -2.67 16.86
CA ILE A 17 -0.92 -1.56 17.81
C ILE A 17 -0.30 -0.33 17.13
N PRO A 18 -0.91 0.88 17.30
CA PRO A 18 -0.33 2.11 16.80
C PRO A 18 1.00 2.43 17.50
N MET A 19 2.11 2.52 16.78
CA MET A 19 3.42 2.90 17.31
C MET A 19 4.26 3.53 16.20
N GLY A 20 4.92 4.61 16.46
CA GLY A 20 5.92 5.24 15.61
C GLY A 20 7.25 5.31 16.30
N GLY A 21 8.31 5.43 15.54
CA GLY A 21 9.64 5.62 16.08
C GLY A 21 10.51 6.39 15.08
N TYR A 22 11.55 7.00 15.58
CA TYR A 22 12.58 7.61 14.77
C TYR A 22 13.95 7.27 15.36
N ALA A 23 14.94 7.19 14.50
CA ALA A 23 16.32 7.05 14.88
C ALA A 23 17.07 8.35 14.55
N VAL A 24 17.97 8.74 15.42
CA VAL A 24 18.84 9.91 15.20
C VAL A 24 20.30 9.48 15.21
N SER A 25 21.14 10.20 14.49
CA SER A 25 22.58 10.00 14.54
C SER A 25 23.19 10.54 15.84
N GLU A 26 24.35 10.02 16.23
CA GLU A 26 25.11 10.56 17.37
C GLU A 26 25.38 12.06 17.21
N ALA A 27 25.78 12.50 16.03
CA ALA A 27 26.02 13.92 15.77
C ALA A 27 24.79 14.82 16.01
N PHE A 28 23.57 14.28 15.78
CA PHE A 28 22.34 14.98 16.13
C PHE A 28 22.12 14.98 17.65
N LEU A 29 22.40 13.85 18.31
CA LEU A 29 22.26 13.73 19.75
C LEU A 29 23.21 14.66 20.51
N ASP A 30 24.44 14.82 20.03
CA ASP A 30 25.46 15.71 20.60
C ASP A 30 24.99 17.18 20.68
N SER A 31 24.07 17.59 19.79
CA SER A 31 23.46 18.92 19.83
C SER A 31 22.55 19.16 21.04
N PHE A 32 22.13 18.09 21.72
CA PHE A 32 21.23 18.13 22.88
C PHE A 32 21.87 17.59 24.15
N THR A 33 23.06 17.01 24.04
CA THR A 33 23.81 16.40 25.15
C THR A 33 25.26 16.89 25.16
N GLY A 34 25.88 16.96 26.32
CA GLY A 34 27.26 17.39 26.45
C GLY A 34 27.47 18.89 26.50
N ASP A 35 28.71 19.32 26.33
CA ASP A 35 29.16 20.71 26.51
C ASP A 35 28.59 21.71 25.48
N ASN A 36 28.08 21.21 24.36
CA ASN A 36 27.50 22.01 23.27
C ASN A 36 25.99 22.17 23.37
N ALA A 37 25.35 21.62 24.40
CA ALA A 37 23.88 21.62 24.50
C ALA A 37 23.27 23.01 24.77
N ASP A 38 24.05 24.01 25.21
CA ASP A 38 23.65 25.42 25.47
C ASP A 38 22.24 25.56 26.11
N GLY A 39 21.86 24.62 26.94
CA GLY A 39 20.52 24.54 27.52
C GLY A 39 19.42 24.08 26.56
N CYS A 40 19.76 23.61 25.37
CA CYS A 40 18.81 23.01 24.46
C CYS A 40 18.24 21.72 25.05
N LEU A 41 16.91 21.66 25.12
CA LEU A 41 16.19 20.49 25.60
C LEU A 41 15.44 19.85 24.44
N TYR A 42 15.71 18.57 24.17
CA TYR A 42 14.87 17.80 23.28
C TYR A 42 13.58 17.39 24.04
N SER A 43 12.55 18.23 23.92
CA SER A 43 11.27 18.06 24.60
C SER A 43 10.23 17.50 23.63
N ASN A 44 10.41 16.27 23.20
CA ASN A 44 9.43 15.55 22.37
C ASN A 44 9.01 14.26 23.07
N GLY A 45 7.74 14.17 23.42
CA GLY A 45 7.16 12.99 24.05
C GLY A 45 5.65 13.08 24.03
N TYR A 46 5.01 11.93 23.93
CA TYR A 46 3.57 11.78 23.99
C TYR A 46 3.21 10.90 25.16
N THR A 47 1.99 11.03 25.69
CA THR A 47 1.51 10.26 26.85
C THR A 47 1.71 8.74 26.70
N TRP A 48 1.61 8.23 25.48
CA TRP A 48 1.76 6.81 25.16
C TRP A 48 3.18 6.43 24.67
N SER A 49 4.14 7.35 24.70
CA SER A 49 5.52 7.04 24.34
C SER A 49 6.10 5.94 25.24
N GLY A 50 6.75 4.96 24.64
CA GLY A 50 7.37 3.85 25.37
C GLY A 50 6.39 2.87 26.02
N SER A 51 5.13 2.81 25.55
CA SER A 51 4.16 1.82 26.03
C SER A 51 4.73 0.41 25.99
N PRO A 52 4.84 -0.31 27.12
CA PRO A 52 5.45 -1.64 27.13
C PRO A 52 4.75 -2.65 26.23
N VAL A 53 3.42 -2.59 26.16
CA VAL A 53 2.60 -3.47 25.31
C VAL A 53 2.90 -3.22 23.83
N ALA A 54 2.98 -1.95 23.42
CA ALA A 54 3.30 -1.60 22.04
C ALA A 54 4.73 -2.01 21.68
N CYS A 55 5.69 -1.81 22.58
CA CYS A 55 7.06 -2.24 22.39
C CYS A 55 7.19 -3.76 22.29
N ALA A 56 6.49 -4.51 23.12
CA ALA A 56 6.49 -5.99 23.07
C ALA A 56 5.89 -6.51 21.75
N ALA A 57 4.78 -5.92 21.30
CA ALA A 57 4.18 -6.28 20.01
C ALA A 57 5.11 -5.96 18.83
N ALA A 58 5.82 -4.83 18.88
CA ALA A 58 6.79 -4.48 17.86
C ALA A 58 7.99 -5.44 17.81
N LEU A 59 8.52 -5.83 18.96
CA LEU A 59 9.59 -6.81 19.04
C LEU A 59 9.16 -8.17 18.50
N ALA A 60 7.99 -8.67 18.91
CA ALA A 60 7.44 -9.92 18.41
C ALA A 60 7.23 -9.90 16.88
N SER A 61 6.76 -8.79 16.33
CA SER A 61 6.61 -8.63 14.87
C SER A 61 7.97 -8.63 14.16
N TRP A 62 8.99 -8.04 14.78
CA TRP A 62 10.35 -8.04 14.24
C TRP A 62 10.95 -9.44 14.23
N ASP A 63 10.81 -10.16 15.34
CA ASP A 63 11.27 -11.55 15.46
C ASP A 63 10.64 -12.45 14.38
N ILE A 64 9.35 -12.26 14.07
CA ILE A 64 8.67 -13.00 12.99
C ILE A 64 9.28 -12.64 11.63
N ILE A 65 9.48 -11.35 11.33
CA ILE A 65 10.06 -10.91 10.05
C ILE A 65 11.43 -11.55 9.82
N GLU A 66 12.28 -11.59 10.86
CA GLU A 66 13.62 -12.18 10.79
C GLU A 66 13.58 -13.71 10.73
N ASN A 67 12.87 -14.36 11.67
CA ASN A 67 12.87 -15.81 11.80
C ASN A 67 12.17 -16.53 10.66
N GLU A 68 11.15 -15.92 10.04
CA GLU A 68 10.42 -16.47 8.91
C GLU A 68 10.98 -16.00 7.55
N ASN A 69 12.08 -15.26 7.55
CA ASN A 69 12.75 -14.75 6.35
C ASN A 69 11.79 -14.02 5.38
N LEU A 70 10.92 -13.17 5.95
CA LEU A 70 9.88 -12.51 5.16
C LEU A 70 10.44 -11.56 4.11
N LEU A 71 11.61 -10.97 4.35
CA LEU A 71 12.29 -10.11 3.39
C LEU A 71 12.75 -10.91 2.17
N GLU A 72 13.31 -12.09 2.35
CA GLU A 72 13.72 -13.00 1.28
C GLU A 72 12.51 -13.42 0.45
N ASN A 73 11.37 -13.74 1.08
CA ASN A 73 10.15 -14.02 0.35
C ASN A 73 9.73 -12.83 -0.53
N VAL A 74 9.76 -11.61 0.01
CA VAL A 74 9.42 -10.39 -0.76
C VAL A 74 10.38 -10.18 -1.93
N LEU A 75 11.68 -10.43 -1.75
CA LEU A 75 12.68 -10.33 -2.81
C LEU A 75 12.45 -11.37 -3.91
N GLU A 76 11.98 -12.55 -3.57
CA GLU A 76 11.68 -13.63 -4.53
C GLU A 76 10.35 -13.38 -5.26
N VAL A 77 9.26 -13.11 -4.53
CA VAL A 77 7.93 -13.04 -5.13
C VAL A 77 7.57 -11.65 -5.66
N GLY A 78 8.26 -10.59 -5.20
CA GLY A 78 7.99 -9.22 -5.59
C GLY A 78 8.10 -8.96 -7.10
N PRO A 79 9.20 -9.36 -7.77
CA PRO A 79 9.31 -9.23 -9.22
C PRO A 79 8.18 -9.96 -9.95
N TYR A 80 7.85 -11.18 -9.52
CA TYR A 80 6.75 -11.96 -10.08
C TYR A 80 5.40 -11.24 -9.92
N PHE A 81 5.14 -10.69 -8.73
CA PHE A 81 3.93 -9.91 -8.45
C PHE A 81 3.80 -8.70 -9.38
N GLN A 82 4.90 -7.95 -9.55
CA GLN A 82 4.91 -6.79 -10.45
C GLN A 82 4.66 -7.20 -11.91
N ASP A 83 5.26 -8.30 -12.36
CA ASP A 83 5.10 -8.79 -13.73
C ASP A 83 3.68 -9.30 -13.98
N GLN A 84 3.07 -10.02 -13.03
CA GLN A 84 1.68 -10.45 -13.13
C GLN A 84 0.71 -9.25 -13.18
N LEU A 85 0.90 -8.24 -12.35
CA LEU A 85 0.08 -7.03 -12.40
C LEU A 85 0.22 -6.25 -13.70
N ARG A 86 1.43 -6.19 -14.28
CA ARG A 86 1.65 -5.53 -15.59
C ARG A 86 0.85 -6.16 -16.72
N THR A 87 0.46 -7.43 -16.60
CA THR A 87 -0.42 -8.06 -17.60
C THR A 87 -1.79 -7.41 -17.68
N LEU A 88 -2.22 -6.67 -16.66
CA LEU A 88 -3.51 -5.98 -16.64
C LEU A 88 -3.56 -4.76 -17.59
N ILE A 89 -2.41 -4.30 -18.10
CA ILE A 89 -2.34 -3.16 -19.02
C ILE A 89 -3.03 -3.44 -20.37
N ASP A 90 -3.32 -4.70 -20.69
CA ASP A 90 -4.08 -5.09 -21.88
C ASP A 90 -5.59 -4.76 -21.77
N ILE A 91 -6.08 -4.48 -20.55
CA ILE A 91 -7.46 -4.07 -20.32
C ILE A 91 -7.60 -2.58 -20.64
N PRO A 92 -8.49 -2.19 -21.55
CA PRO A 92 -8.61 -0.78 -21.98
C PRO A 92 -8.88 0.22 -20.85
N LEU A 93 -9.46 -0.23 -19.74
CA LEU A 93 -9.71 0.58 -18.55
C LEU A 93 -8.42 0.88 -17.77
N VAL A 94 -7.36 0.10 -17.93
CA VAL A 94 -6.10 0.25 -17.19
C VAL A 94 -5.16 1.16 -17.95
N GLY A 95 -4.88 2.34 -17.38
CA GLY A 95 -3.95 3.32 -17.95
C GLY A 95 -2.52 3.16 -17.48
N ASN A 96 -2.33 2.70 -16.24
CA ASN A 96 -0.98 2.54 -15.68
C ASN A 96 -0.95 1.46 -14.60
N VAL A 97 0.19 0.75 -14.54
CA VAL A 97 0.51 -0.20 -13.47
C VAL A 97 1.91 0.11 -12.97
N ARG A 98 2.03 0.43 -11.71
CA ARG A 98 3.31 0.80 -11.07
C ARG A 98 3.45 0.22 -9.68
N GLY A 99 4.67 -0.03 -9.26
CA GLY A 99 4.94 -0.53 -7.92
C GLY A 99 6.38 -0.97 -7.72
N HIS A 100 6.65 -1.43 -6.50
CA HIS A 100 7.93 -1.99 -6.09
C HIS A 100 7.72 -3.06 -5.02
N GLY A 101 8.42 -4.19 -5.14
CA GLY A 101 8.23 -5.32 -4.22
C GLY A 101 6.77 -5.77 -4.20
N LEU A 102 6.16 -5.82 -3.02
CA LEU A 102 4.76 -6.16 -2.82
C LEU A 102 3.84 -4.94 -2.67
N MET A 103 4.28 -3.75 -3.02
CA MET A 103 3.43 -2.57 -3.12
C MET A 103 3.19 -2.23 -4.57
N ALA A 104 1.94 -2.11 -4.97
CA ALA A 104 1.57 -1.76 -6.34
C ALA A 104 0.32 -0.89 -6.39
N ALA A 105 0.15 -0.23 -7.54
CA ALA A 105 -1.04 0.51 -7.88
C ALA A 105 -1.43 0.20 -9.33
N VAL A 106 -2.71 -0.10 -9.52
CA VAL A 106 -3.36 -0.20 -10.84
C VAL A 106 -4.25 1.02 -10.99
N GLU A 107 -3.94 1.86 -11.97
CA GLU A 107 -4.64 3.12 -12.22
C GLU A 107 -5.56 2.94 -13.43
N MET A 108 -6.84 3.19 -13.21
CA MET A 108 -7.85 3.18 -14.24
C MET A 108 -7.95 4.57 -14.87
N THR A 109 -8.25 4.62 -16.15
CA THR A 109 -8.39 5.88 -16.89
C THR A 109 -9.56 5.81 -17.85
N ILE A 110 -10.28 6.92 -17.96
CA ILE A 110 -11.30 7.12 -18.99
C ILE A 110 -10.78 8.22 -19.92
N GLU A 111 -10.51 7.88 -21.16
CA GLU A 111 -10.10 8.85 -22.16
C GLU A 111 -11.26 9.81 -22.55
N GLY A 112 -10.95 11.08 -22.71
CA GLY A 112 -11.81 12.05 -23.41
C GLY A 112 -12.86 12.79 -22.58
N HIS A 113 -12.67 12.93 -21.27
CA HIS A 113 -13.58 13.70 -20.39
C HIS A 113 -12.98 15.04 -19.92
N ASN A 114 -13.86 16.03 -19.67
CA ASN A 114 -13.49 17.33 -19.09
C ASN A 114 -13.09 17.17 -17.60
N GLU A 115 -12.16 17.99 -17.10
CA GLU A 115 -11.59 17.89 -15.76
C GLU A 115 -12.62 17.88 -14.62
N GLU A 116 -13.72 18.63 -14.72
CA GLU A 116 -14.77 18.69 -13.69
C GLU A 116 -15.60 17.40 -13.61
N ASP A 117 -15.79 16.70 -14.71
CA ASP A 117 -16.51 15.43 -14.77
C ASP A 117 -15.62 14.23 -14.39
N LEU A 118 -14.29 14.37 -14.55
CA LEU A 118 -13.33 13.29 -14.28
C LEU A 118 -13.35 12.84 -12.83
N LEU A 119 -13.33 13.77 -11.88
CA LEU A 119 -13.21 13.41 -10.46
C LEU A 119 -14.39 12.57 -9.97
N ALA A 120 -15.62 12.93 -10.32
CA ALA A 120 -16.81 12.17 -9.93
C ALA A 120 -16.84 10.79 -10.60
N LYS A 121 -16.46 10.71 -11.88
CA LYS A 121 -16.40 9.45 -12.63
C LYS A 121 -15.25 8.55 -12.12
N ASP A 122 -14.10 9.13 -11.82
CA ASP A 122 -12.96 8.42 -11.25
C ASP A 122 -13.31 7.77 -9.90
N TYR A 123 -14.04 8.48 -9.02
CA TYR A 123 -14.55 7.90 -7.77
C TYR A 123 -15.50 6.72 -8.04
N ALA A 124 -16.43 6.87 -8.97
CA ALA A 124 -17.37 5.81 -9.32
C ALA A 124 -16.65 4.57 -9.85
N ILE A 125 -15.59 4.73 -10.65
CA ILE A 125 -14.81 3.59 -11.16
C ILE A 125 -14.16 2.80 -10.03
N GLY A 126 -13.52 3.50 -9.08
CA GLY A 126 -12.91 2.86 -7.94
C GLY A 126 -13.92 2.04 -7.14
N GLU A 127 -15.09 2.59 -6.85
CA GLU A 127 -16.18 1.91 -6.16
C GLU A 127 -16.69 0.69 -6.92
N MET A 128 -16.89 0.79 -8.24
CA MET A 128 -17.33 -0.32 -9.09
C MET A 128 -16.31 -1.46 -9.09
N VAL A 129 -15.01 -1.16 -9.20
CA VAL A 129 -13.96 -2.18 -9.13
C VAL A 129 -13.94 -2.85 -7.77
N ASP A 130 -14.09 -2.08 -6.67
CA ASP A 130 -14.15 -2.63 -5.32
C ASP A 130 -15.34 -3.57 -5.15
N GLU A 131 -16.54 -3.16 -5.58
CA GLU A 131 -17.75 -3.97 -5.50
C GLU A 131 -17.62 -5.30 -6.27
N HIS A 132 -17.13 -5.27 -7.50
CA HIS A 132 -16.90 -6.47 -8.29
C HIS A 132 -15.84 -7.37 -7.66
N CYS A 133 -14.73 -6.81 -7.21
CA CYS A 133 -13.68 -7.58 -6.55
C CYS A 133 -14.16 -8.22 -5.25
N GLN A 134 -14.94 -7.51 -4.42
CA GLN A 134 -15.51 -8.05 -3.20
C GLN A 134 -16.46 -9.22 -3.47
N GLN A 135 -17.31 -9.11 -4.48
CA GLN A 135 -18.20 -10.20 -4.89
C GLN A 135 -17.44 -11.44 -5.36
N LEU A 136 -16.25 -11.25 -5.90
CA LEU A 136 -15.34 -12.32 -6.33
C LEU A 136 -14.40 -12.81 -5.23
N GLY A 137 -14.46 -12.23 -4.02
CA GLY A 137 -13.70 -12.63 -2.85
C GLY A 137 -12.35 -11.92 -2.67
N LEU A 138 -12.10 -10.82 -3.37
CA LEU A 138 -10.90 -9.99 -3.23
C LEU A 138 -11.26 -8.62 -2.65
N LEU A 139 -10.65 -8.28 -1.51
CA LEU A 139 -10.70 -6.93 -0.96
C LEU A 139 -9.59 -6.09 -1.59
N VAL A 140 -9.97 -5.04 -2.28
CA VAL A 140 -9.07 -4.01 -2.81
C VAL A 140 -9.29 -2.70 -2.07
N ARG A 141 -8.35 -1.77 -2.18
CA ARG A 141 -8.49 -0.45 -1.61
C ARG A 141 -8.42 0.60 -2.72
N PRO A 142 -9.54 0.97 -3.30
CA PRO A 142 -9.56 2.03 -4.27
C PRO A 142 -9.27 3.38 -3.58
N PHE A 143 -8.48 4.20 -4.25
CA PHE A 143 -8.31 5.60 -3.95
C PHE A 143 -8.62 6.37 -5.24
N ILE A 144 -9.82 6.89 -5.33
CA ILE A 144 -10.36 7.48 -6.57
C ILE A 144 -10.39 6.40 -7.66
N ASN A 145 -9.54 6.53 -8.69
CA ASN A 145 -9.40 5.60 -9.81
C ASN A 145 -8.15 4.69 -9.69
N ILE A 146 -7.55 4.60 -8.52
CA ILE A 146 -6.32 3.83 -8.29
C ILE A 146 -6.59 2.70 -7.30
N CYS A 147 -6.45 1.46 -7.72
CA CYS A 147 -6.41 0.31 -6.82
C CYS A 147 -5.02 0.16 -6.21
N ILE A 148 -4.90 0.44 -4.91
CA ILE A 148 -3.68 0.21 -4.15
C ILE A 148 -3.68 -1.24 -3.66
N ILE A 149 -2.62 -1.97 -3.95
CA ILE A 149 -2.48 -3.39 -3.65
C ILE A 149 -1.22 -3.59 -2.81
N SER A 150 -1.39 -4.13 -1.61
CA SER A 150 -0.32 -4.41 -0.66
C SER A 150 -0.65 -5.70 0.09
N PRO A 151 -0.40 -6.87 -0.50
CA PRO A 151 -0.69 -8.15 0.13
C PRO A 151 0.26 -8.42 1.30
N PRO A 152 -0.08 -9.38 2.20
CA PRO A 152 0.81 -9.80 3.26
C PRO A 152 2.18 -10.27 2.76
N LEU A 153 3.24 -10.04 3.55
CA LEU A 153 4.61 -10.40 3.18
C LEU A 153 4.84 -11.91 2.96
N ILE A 154 3.92 -12.74 3.46
CA ILE A 154 3.93 -14.21 3.31
C ILE A 154 3.22 -14.70 2.04
N ILE A 155 2.76 -13.81 1.16
CA ILE A 155 2.02 -14.19 -0.03
C ILE A 155 2.84 -15.14 -0.91
N THR A 156 2.18 -16.12 -1.48
CA THR A 156 2.77 -17.10 -2.40
C THR A 156 2.46 -16.75 -3.86
N LYS A 157 3.26 -17.27 -4.81
CA LYS A 157 3.00 -17.11 -6.25
C LYS A 157 1.60 -17.55 -6.65
N LYS A 158 1.10 -18.67 -6.09
CA LYS A 158 -0.26 -19.13 -6.35
C LYS A 158 -1.34 -18.12 -5.90
N GLN A 159 -1.13 -17.49 -4.74
CA GLN A 159 -2.05 -16.47 -4.26
C GLN A 159 -1.94 -15.18 -5.08
N ILE A 160 -0.77 -14.86 -5.61
CA ILE A 160 -0.58 -13.75 -6.55
C ILE A 160 -1.37 -14.02 -7.84
N ASP A 161 -1.30 -15.22 -8.40
CA ASP A 161 -2.07 -15.61 -9.59
C ASP A 161 -3.57 -15.48 -9.36
N GLU A 162 -4.06 -15.96 -8.21
CA GLU A 162 -5.46 -15.86 -7.81
C GLU A 162 -5.89 -14.39 -7.66
N LEU A 163 -5.10 -13.58 -6.95
CA LEU A 163 -5.34 -12.14 -6.77
C LEU A 163 -5.45 -11.43 -8.13
N VAL A 164 -4.47 -11.62 -9.01
CA VAL A 164 -4.45 -10.96 -10.32
C VAL A 164 -5.59 -11.44 -11.21
N SER A 165 -5.94 -12.73 -11.15
CA SER A 165 -7.09 -13.29 -11.89
C SER A 165 -8.40 -12.65 -11.45
N ILE A 166 -8.64 -12.51 -10.13
CA ILE A 166 -9.83 -11.87 -9.59
C ILE A 166 -9.87 -10.38 -9.94
N LEU A 167 -8.75 -9.68 -9.77
CA LEU A 167 -8.66 -8.26 -10.10
C LEU A 167 -8.92 -8.02 -11.60
N ARG A 168 -8.35 -8.85 -12.50
CA ARG A 168 -8.63 -8.82 -13.93
C ARG A 168 -10.13 -8.92 -14.19
N ARG A 169 -10.77 -9.89 -13.57
CA ARG A 169 -12.21 -10.11 -13.75
C ARG A 169 -13.03 -8.93 -13.24
N GLY A 170 -12.68 -8.35 -12.10
CA GLY A 170 -13.31 -7.13 -11.55
C GLY A 170 -13.20 -5.95 -12.51
N LEU A 171 -12.00 -5.72 -13.06
CA LEU A 171 -11.75 -4.65 -14.05
C LEU A 171 -12.53 -4.85 -15.34
N GLU A 172 -12.61 -6.09 -15.85
CA GLU A 172 -13.40 -6.42 -17.05
C GLU A 172 -14.89 -6.20 -16.85
N LEU A 173 -15.43 -6.56 -15.67
CA LEU A 173 -16.83 -6.31 -15.31
C LEU A 173 -17.12 -4.82 -15.22
N THR A 174 -16.25 -4.07 -14.55
CA THR A 174 -16.34 -2.60 -14.47
C THR A 174 -16.32 -1.97 -15.87
N LEU A 175 -15.44 -2.41 -16.75
CA LEU A 175 -15.40 -1.93 -18.13
C LEU A 175 -16.73 -2.20 -18.87
N ALA A 176 -17.31 -3.39 -18.69
CA ALA A 176 -18.60 -3.75 -19.30
C ALA A 176 -19.73 -2.85 -18.80
N ASP A 177 -19.80 -2.61 -17.49
CA ASP A 177 -20.81 -1.72 -16.91
C ASP A 177 -20.66 -0.28 -17.39
N LEU A 178 -19.43 0.23 -17.53
CA LEU A 178 -19.15 1.56 -18.08
C LEU A 178 -19.56 1.68 -19.56
N GLN A 179 -19.41 0.58 -20.32
CA GLN A 179 -19.88 0.51 -21.71
C GLN A 179 -21.41 0.51 -21.80
N ASP A 180 -22.07 -0.27 -20.96
CA ASP A 180 -23.53 -0.36 -20.90
C ASP A 180 -24.18 0.96 -20.47
N GLN A 181 -23.51 1.70 -19.58
CA GLN A 181 -23.92 3.05 -19.16
C GLN A 181 -23.60 4.14 -20.21
N GLY A 182 -22.89 3.79 -21.29
CA GLY A 182 -22.48 4.75 -22.33
C GLY A 182 -21.40 5.75 -21.87
N ILE A 183 -20.77 5.51 -20.71
CA ILE A 183 -19.68 6.31 -20.16
C ILE A 183 -18.37 6.00 -20.90
N TRP A 184 -18.10 4.72 -21.14
CA TRP A 184 -16.97 4.26 -21.93
C TRP A 184 -17.36 4.18 -23.41
N LYS A 185 -16.72 4.99 -24.25
CA LYS A 185 -16.86 4.92 -25.69
C LYS A 185 -15.53 4.47 -26.30
N LYS A 186 -15.59 3.39 -27.06
CA LYS A 186 -14.43 2.95 -27.85
C LYS A 186 -14.05 3.98 -28.91
#